data_1acb2d35c40983707859911ffa7d69bc
#
_entry.id   1acb2d35c40983707859911ffa7d69bc
#
_cell.length_a   1.000
_cell.length_b   1.000
_cell.length_c   1.000
_cell.angle_alpha   90.00
_cell.angle_beta   90.00
_cell.angle_gamma   90.00
#
_symmetry.space_group_name_H-M   'P 1'
#
loop_
_entity.id
_entity.type
_entity.pdbx_description
1 polymer ?
#
loop_
_entity_poly.entity_id
_entity_poly.type
_entity_poly.pdbx_seq_one_letter_code
_entity_poly.pdbx_strand_id
1 'polypeptide(L)'
;MLRYALDGSQGRGYTLMMLEALPDEYFMREALRQAQKAYAADEVPVGAVVVHGGKIIARAYNQVELLKDATAHAEMLALTQAEAAIGDWRLVDCDLYVTKEPCAMCAGAVVHTRIRRVIFGCADLSAGAAGSMINLLQMPTFNHRCEITSGVLQKECAAVLQDFFAKRRERNSMPS
;
A
#
# COMPACT_ATOMS: atom_id res chain seq x y z
N MET A 1 8.13 26.90 43.26
CA MET A 1 8.89 26.04 44.20
C MET A 1 7.90 25.04 44.83
N LEU A 2 7.68 23.88 44.24
CA LEU A 2 6.87 22.80 44.81
C LEU A 2 7.77 21.57 44.91
N ARG A 3 8.01 21.11 46.14
CA ARG A 3 8.72 19.89 46.44
C ARG A 3 7.70 18.76 46.37
N TYR A 4 7.94 17.76 45.53
CA TYR A 4 7.28 16.46 45.65
C TYR A 4 8.16 15.54 46.53
N ALA A 5 7.55 15.11 47.62
CA ALA A 5 8.12 14.08 48.49
C ALA A 5 8.05 12.72 47.80
N LEU A 6 9.19 12.01 47.77
CA LEU A 6 9.26 10.61 47.38
C LEU A 6 8.80 9.78 48.57
N ASP A 7 7.70 9.06 48.45
CA ASP A 7 7.38 7.94 49.31
C ASP A 7 7.77 6.65 48.57
N GLY A 8 8.69 5.95 49.18
CA GLY A 8 9.18 4.67 48.69
C GLY A 8 8.33 3.54 49.21
N SER A 9 7.68 2.81 48.34
CA SER A 9 7.49 1.36 48.52
C SER A 9 6.86 0.74 47.25
N GLN A 10 7.45 -0.38 46.87
CA GLN A 10 6.94 -1.41 45.95
C GLN A 10 7.12 -1.15 44.44
N GLY A 11 8.26 -1.67 43.99
CA GLY A 11 8.52 -1.88 42.57
C GLY A 11 7.46 -2.74 41.90
N ARG A 12 6.75 -2.12 40.98
CA ARG A 12 6.28 -2.81 39.77
C ARG A 12 6.91 -2.07 38.60
N GLY A 13 7.95 -2.72 38.07
CA GLY A 13 8.54 -2.30 36.81
C GLY A 13 7.43 -2.30 35.75
N TYR A 14 6.87 -1.13 35.47
CA TYR A 14 6.23 -0.91 34.22
C TYR A 14 7.36 -0.89 33.20
N THR A 15 7.66 -2.08 32.66
CA THR A 15 8.36 -2.18 31.39
C THR A 15 7.55 -1.33 30.43
N LEU A 16 8.09 -0.17 30.08
CA LEU A 16 7.60 0.62 28.96
C LEU A 16 7.72 -0.33 27.77
N MET A 17 6.63 -1.05 27.43
CA MET A 17 6.55 -1.74 26.17
C MET A 17 6.68 -0.64 25.13
N MET A 18 7.90 -0.48 24.61
CA MET A 18 8.09 0.23 23.36
C MET A 18 7.07 -0.39 22.41
N LEU A 19 6.11 0.40 21.99
CA LEU A 19 5.17 0.02 20.92
C LEU A 19 6.07 -0.21 19.70
N GLU A 20 6.54 -1.45 19.55
CA GLU A 20 7.27 -1.84 18.35
C GLU A 20 6.37 -1.52 17.17
N ALA A 21 6.92 -0.77 16.23
CA ALA A 21 6.20 -0.46 15.00
C ALA A 21 5.80 -1.79 14.34
N LEU A 22 4.54 -1.90 13.94
CA LEU A 22 4.06 -3.10 13.25
C LEU A 22 4.92 -3.34 12.00
N PRO A 23 5.34 -4.57 11.73
CA PRO A 23 6.20 -4.88 10.60
C PRO A 23 5.49 -4.64 9.26
N ASP A 24 6.25 -4.40 8.20
CA ASP A 24 5.72 -4.17 6.85
C ASP A 24 4.82 -5.31 6.38
N GLU A 25 5.11 -6.55 6.77
CA GLU A 25 4.29 -7.71 6.45
C GLU A 25 2.86 -7.62 7.03
N TYR A 26 2.69 -7.00 8.18
CA TYR A 26 1.35 -6.79 8.74
C TYR A 26 0.49 -5.94 7.80
N PHE A 27 1.00 -4.80 7.35
CA PHE A 27 0.28 -3.90 6.46
C PHE A 27 0.13 -4.48 5.05
N MET A 28 1.12 -5.23 4.58
CA MET A 28 1.02 -5.94 3.30
C MET A 28 -0.05 -7.04 3.34
N ARG A 29 -0.24 -7.74 4.47
CA ARG A 29 -1.37 -8.68 4.63
C ARG A 29 -2.72 -7.97 4.54
N GLU A 30 -2.83 -6.75 5.06
CA GLU A 30 -4.04 -5.94 4.90
C GLU A 30 -4.27 -5.54 3.43
N ALA A 31 -3.20 -5.17 2.69
CA ALA A 31 -3.28 -4.94 1.25
C ALA A 31 -3.69 -6.21 0.50
N LEU A 32 -3.17 -7.39 0.87
CA LEU A 32 -3.58 -8.68 0.29
C LEU A 32 -5.06 -9.00 0.54
N ARG A 33 -5.61 -8.65 1.72
CA ARG A 33 -7.06 -8.78 1.96
C ARG A 33 -7.88 -7.90 1.01
N GLN A 34 -7.39 -6.72 0.64
CA GLN A 34 -8.04 -5.90 -0.37
C GLN A 34 -7.91 -6.55 -1.76
N ALA A 35 -6.75 -7.09 -2.12
CA ALA A 35 -6.57 -7.83 -3.37
C ALA A 35 -7.54 -9.03 -3.49
N GLN A 36 -7.81 -9.73 -2.38
CA GLN A 36 -8.81 -10.81 -2.35
C GLN A 36 -10.24 -10.30 -2.61
N LYS A 37 -10.58 -9.08 -2.18
CA LYS A 37 -11.87 -8.46 -2.52
C LYS A 37 -11.96 -8.14 -4.00
N ALA A 38 -10.89 -7.57 -4.60
CA ALA A 38 -10.81 -7.38 -6.05
C ALA A 38 -11.03 -8.70 -6.79
N TYR A 39 -10.32 -9.76 -6.36
CA TYR A 39 -10.46 -11.10 -6.92
C TYR A 39 -11.91 -11.59 -6.90
N ALA A 40 -12.58 -11.47 -5.75
CA ALA A 40 -13.98 -11.90 -5.59
C ALA A 40 -14.95 -11.07 -6.45
N ALA A 41 -14.60 -9.83 -6.80
CA ALA A 41 -15.36 -8.94 -7.67
C ALA A 41 -15.00 -9.10 -9.17
N ASP A 42 -14.21 -10.11 -9.55
CA ASP A 42 -13.68 -10.32 -10.91
C ASP A 42 -12.81 -9.16 -11.43
N GLU A 43 -12.22 -8.39 -10.53
CA GLU A 43 -11.24 -7.34 -10.80
C GLU A 43 -9.83 -7.89 -10.73
N VAL A 44 -8.88 -7.24 -11.43
CA VAL A 44 -7.45 -7.59 -11.28
C VAL A 44 -7.08 -7.47 -9.80
N PRO A 45 -6.56 -8.53 -9.15
CA PRO A 45 -6.43 -8.59 -7.70
C PRO A 45 -5.24 -7.77 -7.19
N VAL A 46 -5.41 -6.47 -7.19
CA VAL A 46 -4.50 -5.49 -6.58
C VAL A 46 -5.21 -4.84 -5.41
N GLY A 47 -4.53 -4.80 -4.27
CA GLY A 47 -5.01 -4.14 -3.06
C GLY A 47 -3.97 -3.18 -2.52
N ALA A 48 -4.43 -2.09 -1.92
CA ALA A 48 -3.59 -1.06 -1.35
C ALA A 48 -4.12 -0.59 0.02
N VAL A 49 -3.20 -0.21 0.90
CA VAL A 49 -3.52 0.49 2.15
C VAL A 49 -2.57 1.66 2.35
N VAL A 50 -3.07 2.74 2.95
CA VAL A 50 -2.24 3.87 3.38
C VAL A 50 -2.16 3.89 4.90
N VAL A 51 -0.95 4.05 5.42
CA VAL A 51 -0.63 4.05 6.85
C VAL A 51 -0.08 5.41 7.26
N HIS A 52 -0.64 5.96 8.32
CA HIS A 52 -0.16 7.18 8.97
C HIS A 52 0.01 6.95 10.47
N GLY A 53 1.17 7.25 11.02
CA GLY A 53 1.46 7.06 12.44
C GLY A 53 1.23 5.62 12.93
N GLY A 54 1.56 4.60 12.11
CA GLY A 54 1.35 3.19 12.42
C GLY A 54 -0.10 2.71 12.35
N LYS A 55 -1.04 3.55 11.87
CA LYS A 55 -2.46 3.21 11.73
C LYS A 55 -2.86 3.24 10.25
N ILE A 56 -3.65 2.27 9.83
CA ILE A 56 -4.22 2.26 8.47
C ILE A 56 -5.35 3.28 8.41
N ILE A 57 -5.20 4.27 7.55
CA ILE A 57 -6.18 5.35 7.33
C ILE A 57 -6.98 5.19 6.04
N ALA A 58 -6.50 4.37 5.10
CA ALA A 58 -7.20 4.06 3.86
C ALA A 58 -7.00 2.61 3.45
N ARG A 59 -8.01 2.02 2.80
CA ARG A 59 -8.00 0.67 2.24
C ARG A 59 -8.76 0.68 0.93
N ALA A 60 -8.14 0.21 -0.14
CA ALA A 60 -8.76 0.12 -1.44
C ALA A 60 -8.31 -1.11 -2.21
N TYR A 61 -9.10 -1.50 -3.19
CA TYR A 61 -8.77 -2.53 -4.16
C TYR A 61 -9.10 -2.02 -5.57
N ASN A 62 -8.54 -2.65 -6.57
CA ASN A 62 -8.78 -2.30 -7.98
C ASN A 62 -10.28 -2.43 -8.33
N GLN A 63 -10.84 -1.41 -8.98
CA GLN A 63 -12.26 -1.32 -9.32
C GLN A 63 -12.48 -0.79 -10.75
N VAL A 64 -11.56 -1.06 -11.65
CA VAL A 64 -11.60 -0.57 -13.04
C VAL A 64 -12.86 -1.02 -13.76
N GLU A 65 -13.18 -2.31 -13.67
CA GLU A 65 -14.37 -2.86 -14.33
C GLU A 65 -15.67 -2.45 -13.65
N LEU A 66 -15.68 -2.42 -12.32
CA LEU A 66 -16.84 -2.03 -11.52
C LEU A 66 -17.26 -0.58 -11.77
N LEU A 67 -16.30 0.34 -11.76
CA LEU A 67 -16.54 1.77 -11.91
C LEU A 67 -16.52 2.23 -13.38
N LYS A 68 -16.10 1.36 -14.32
CA LYS A 68 -15.85 1.73 -15.74
C LYS A 68 -14.86 2.89 -15.85
N ASP A 69 -13.88 2.92 -14.96
CA ASP A 69 -12.88 3.97 -14.86
C ASP A 69 -11.48 3.34 -14.92
N ALA A 70 -10.76 3.62 -16.02
CA ALA A 70 -9.39 3.12 -16.23
C ALA A 70 -8.39 3.62 -15.16
N THR A 71 -8.74 4.63 -14.39
CA THR A 71 -7.89 5.19 -13.32
C THR A 71 -8.22 4.62 -11.94
N ALA A 72 -9.27 3.81 -11.80
CA ALA A 72 -9.71 3.25 -10.52
C ALA A 72 -8.82 2.11 -10.02
N HIS A 73 -7.49 2.31 -10.09
CA HIS A 73 -6.51 1.43 -9.48
C HIS A 73 -6.55 1.51 -7.95
N ALA A 74 -6.16 0.45 -7.29
CA ALA A 74 -6.16 0.36 -5.82
C ALA A 74 -5.41 1.54 -5.17
N GLU A 75 -4.24 1.90 -5.72
CA GLU A 75 -3.41 3.00 -5.24
C GLU A 75 -4.13 4.34 -5.35
N MET A 76 -4.74 4.63 -6.50
CA MET A 76 -5.47 5.88 -6.74
C MET A 76 -6.61 6.05 -5.74
N LEU A 77 -7.40 5.01 -5.56
CA LEU A 77 -8.51 4.99 -4.62
C LEU A 77 -8.03 5.11 -3.16
N ALA A 78 -6.93 4.46 -2.81
CA ALA A 78 -6.35 4.54 -1.48
C ALA A 78 -5.79 5.94 -1.17
N LEU A 79 -5.12 6.58 -2.13
CA LEU A 79 -4.61 7.95 -2.00
C LEU A 79 -5.75 8.94 -1.75
N THR A 80 -6.80 8.90 -2.59
CA THR A 80 -7.98 9.78 -2.43
C THR A 80 -8.64 9.61 -1.06
N GLN A 81 -8.78 8.38 -0.56
CA GLN A 81 -9.31 8.12 0.78
C GLN A 81 -8.39 8.66 1.88
N ALA A 82 -7.06 8.53 1.72
CA ALA A 82 -6.10 9.02 2.68
C ALA A 82 -6.07 10.55 2.76
N GLU A 83 -6.14 11.24 1.61
CA GLU A 83 -6.28 12.70 1.53
C GLU A 83 -7.52 13.18 2.29
N ALA A 84 -8.65 12.53 2.08
CA ALA A 84 -9.88 12.84 2.80
C ALA A 84 -9.75 12.59 4.31
N ALA A 85 -9.07 11.52 4.71
CA ALA A 85 -8.86 11.18 6.13
C ALA A 85 -7.89 12.14 6.84
N ILE A 86 -6.87 12.64 6.14
CA ILE A 86 -5.91 13.62 6.68
C ILE A 86 -6.48 15.06 6.59
N GLY A 87 -7.37 15.34 5.61
CA GLY A 87 -7.86 16.68 5.33
C GLY A 87 -6.86 17.55 4.57
N ASP A 88 -5.84 16.96 3.98
CA ASP A 88 -4.83 17.60 3.10
C ASP A 88 -4.47 16.64 1.96
N TRP A 89 -4.18 17.19 0.79
CA TRP A 89 -3.67 16.41 -0.35
C TRP A 89 -2.21 15.95 -0.16
N ARG A 90 -1.48 16.54 0.79
CA ARG A 90 -0.11 16.17 1.12
C ARG A 90 -0.09 15.03 2.13
N LEU A 91 0.45 13.89 1.73
CA LEU A 91 0.57 12.68 2.55
C LEU A 91 2.02 12.44 3.01
N VAL A 92 2.71 13.51 3.43
CA VAL A 92 4.17 13.51 3.70
C VAL A 92 4.64 12.52 4.77
N ASP A 93 3.77 12.17 5.72
CA ASP A 93 4.05 11.23 6.81
C ASP A 93 3.35 9.88 6.61
N CYS A 94 2.88 9.60 5.39
CA CYS A 94 2.15 8.39 5.07
C CYS A 94 3.01 7.40 4.27
N ASP A 95 2.77 6.12 4.52
CA ASP A 95 3.33 5.00 3.77
C ASP A 95 2.22 4.31 2.97
N LEU A 96 2.49 4.02 1.69
CA LEU A 96 1.61 3.27 0.81
C LEU A 96 2.11 1.82 0.71
N TYR A 97 1.26 0.87 1.05
CA TYR A 97 1.48 -0.57 0.82
C TYR A 97 0.57 -1.02 -0.31
N VAL A 98 1.13 -1.69 -1.30
CA VAL A 98 0.39 -2.20 -2.46
C VAL A 98 0.91 -3.59 -2.85
N THR A 99 0.00 -4.49 -3.22
CA THR A 99 0.37 -5.89 -3.51
C THR A 99 1.20 -6.06 -4.78
N LYS A 100 1.11 -5.12 -5.72
CA LYS A 100 1.82 -5.10 -7.00
C LYS A 100 2.54 -3.77 -7.17
N GLU A 101 3.69 -3.77 -7.84
CA GLU A 101 4.43 -2.55 -8.16
C GLU A 101 3.54 -1.52 -8.89
N PRO A 102 3.53 -0.25 -8.44
CA PRO A 102 2.73 0.80 -9.06
C PRO A 102 3.11 1.04 -10.52
N CYS A 103 2.12 1.22 -11.38
CA CYS A 103 2.31 1.65 -12.76
C CYS A 103 2.67 3.16 -12.84
N ALA A 104 2.97 3.66 -14.05
CA ALA A 104 3.38 5.06 -14.23
C ALA A 104 2.32 6.08 -13.75
N MET A 105 1.03 5.80 -13.95
CA MET A 105 -0.07 6.65 -13.47
C MET A 105 -0.06 6.73 -11.94
N CYS A 106 -0.03 5.58 -11.26
CA CYS A 106 -0.05 5.51 -9.80
C CYS A 106 1.23 6.08 -9.18
N ALA A 107 2.41 5.79 -9.76
CA ALA A 107 3.67 6.35 -9.33
C ALA A 107 3.69 7.88 -9.47
N GLY A 108 3.12 8.43 -10.54
CA GLY A 108 2.93 9.87 -10.71
C GLY A 108 2.05 10.47 -9.60
N ALA A 109 0.92 9.83 -9.29
CA ALA A 109 0.04 10.27 -8.21
C ALA A 109 0.74 10.23 -6.84
N VAL A 110 1.50 9.17 -6.55
CA VAL A 110 2.31 9.04 -5.32
C VAL A 110 3.30 10.19 -5.17
N VAL A 111 3.98 10.59 -6.25
CA VAL A 111 4.89 11.75 -6.23
C VAL A 111 4.11 13.05 -5.97
N HIS A 112 2.95 13.22 -6.61
CA HIS A 112 2.11 14.40 -6.43
C HIS A 112 1.59 14.53 -5.00
N THR A 113 1.15 13.45 -4.39
CA THR A 113 0.62 13.42 -3.02
C THR A 113 1.69 13.45 -1.94
N ARG A 114 2.97 13.42 -2.30
CA ARG A 114 4.10 13.48 -1.35
C ARG A 114 4.17 12.30 -0.39
N ILE A 115 3.73 11.12 -0.80
CA ILE A 115 3.89 9.89 0.00
C ILE A 115 5.36 9.73 0.39
N ARG A 116 5.61 9.43 1.66
CA ARG A 116 6.96 9.25 2.21
C ARG A 116 7.60 7.97 1.68
N ARG A 117 6.90 6.86 1.77
CA ARG A 117 7.43 5.54 1.44
C ARG A 117 6.39 4.69 0.67
N VAL A 118 6.87 3.97 -0.34
CA VAL A 118 6.09 2.97 -1.09
C VAL A 118 6.65 1.59 -0.82
N ILE A 119 5.81 0.70 -0.35
CA ILE A 119 6.12 -0.69 -0.09
C ILE A 119 5.28 -1.56 -1.00
N PHE A 120 5.90 -2.38 -1.85
CA PHE A 120 5.15 -3.26 -2.74
C PHE A 120 5.57 -4.73 -2.63
N GLY A 121 4.61 -5.61 -2.96
CA GLY A 121 4.80 -7.05 -2.92
C GLY A 121 5.57 -7.55 -4.13
N CYS A 122 4.93 -7.74 -5.27
CA CYS A 122 5.56 -8.26 -6.47
C CYS A 122 5.85 -7.18 -7.51
N ALA A 123 6.97 -7.34 -8.22
CA ALA A 123 7.37 -6.48 -9.33
C ALA A 123 6.43 -6.63 -10.53
N ASP A 124 6.34 -5.58 -11.34
CA ASP A 124 5.69 -5.58 -12.64
C ASP A 124 6.68 -5.31 -13.75
N LEU A 125 7.16 -6.37 -14.39
CA LEU A 125 8.17 -6.29 -15.46
C LEU A 125 7.61 -5.68 -16.76
N SER A 126 6.31 -5.42 -16.85
CA SER A 126 5.66 -4.88 -18.07
C SER A 126 5.25 -3.41 -17.95
N ALA A 127 4.92 -2.93 -16.74
CA ALA A 127 4.39 -1.59 -16.52
C ALA A 127 4.86 -0.95 -15.22
N GLY A 128 5.74 -1.60 -14.45
CA GLY A 128 6.21 -1.14 -13.14
C GLY A 128 7.01 0.15 -13.24
N ALA A 129 6.69 1.12 -12.39
CA ALA A 129 7.30 2.43 -12.39
C ALA A 129 7.98 2.80 -11.06
N ALA A 130 8.27 1.79 -10.24
CA ALA A 130 9.02 1.92 -8.99
C ALA A 130 10.39 1.19 -9.04
N GLY A 131 10.90 0.92 -10.23
CA GLY A 131 12.22 0.34 -10.45
C GLY A 131 12.29 -0.78 -11.47
N SER A 132 11.18 -1.45 -11.86
CA SER A 132 11.22 -2.57 -12.82
C SER A 132 11.42 -2.09 -14.25
N MET A 133 10.54 -1.26 -14.80
CA MET A 133 10.67 -0.71 -16.16
C MET A 133 11.26 0.69 -16.14
N ILE A 134 10.74 1.55 -15.27
CA ILE A 134 11.22 2.91 -15.02
C ILE A 134 11.15 3.17 -13.51
N ASN A 135 11.79 4.24 -13.04
CA ASN A 135 11.69 4.64 -11.64
C ASN A 135 11.23 6.10 -11.53
N LEU A 136 9.91 6.31 -11.55
CA LEU A 136 9.32 7.64 -11.36
C LEU A 136 9.39 8.11 -9.91
N LEU A 137 9.36 7.18 -8.94
CA LEU A 137 9.33 7.52 -7.51
C LEU A 137 10.63 8.18 -7.03
N GLN A 138 11.74 7.96 -7.77
CA GLN A 138 13.05 8.50 -7.43
C GLN A 138 13.65 9.35 -8.57
N MET A 139 12.82 9.82 -9.50
CA MET A 139 13.26 10.66 -10.62
C MET A 139 13.98 11.92 -10.11
N PRO A 140 15.25 12.16 -10.49
CA PRO A 140 16.05 13.27 -9.94
C PRO A 140 15.47 14.66 -10.18
N THR A 141 14.72 14.82 -11.27
CA THR A 141 14.11 16.10 -11.68
C THR A 141 12.80 16.42 -10.96
N PHE A 142 12.23 15.44 -10.25
CA PHE A 142 11.01 15.66 -9.49
C PHE A 142 11.31 16.33 -8.14
N ASN A 143 10.38 17.15 -7.69
CA ASN A 143 10.48 17.89 -6.44
C ASN A 143 10.13 17.05 -5.19
N HIS A 144 9.79 15.77 -5.36
CA HIS A 144 9.59 14.81 -4.30
C HIS A 144 10.12 13.44 -4.73
N ARG A 145 10.67 12.70 -3.78
CA ARG A 145 11.15 11.32 -3.97
C ARG A 145 10.66 10.49 -2.81
N CYS A 146 10.21 9.28 -3.13
CA CYS A 146 9.73 8.33 -2.13
C CYS A 146 10.82 7.33 -1.78
N GLU A 147 10.84 6.86 -0.54
CA GLU A 147 11.56 5.64 -0.19
C GLU A 147 10.83 4.43 -0.80
N ILE A 148 11.58 3.44 -1.26
CA ILE A 148 11.03 2.23 -1.87
C ILE A 148 11.47 1.00 -1.11
N THR A 149 10.51 0.15 -0.76
CA THR A 149 10.74 -1.21 -0.26
C THR A 149 9.98 -2.20 -1.13
N SER A 150 10.69 -3.15 -1.74
CA SER A 150 10.10 -4.15 -2.63
C SER A 150 10.17 -5.55 -2.04
N GLY A 151 9.32 -6.46 -2.51
CA GLY A 151 9.41 -7.88 -2.20
C GLY A 151 8.75 -8.31 -0.88
N VAL A 152 7.97 -7.44 -0.24
CA VAL A 152 7.27 -7.79 1.00
C VAL A 152 6.10 -8.72 0.69
N LEU A 153 6.13 -9.95 1.20
CA LEU A 153 5.20 -11.04 0.87
C LEU A 153 5.07 -11.26 -0.65
N GLN A 154 6.21 -11.18 -1.36
CA GLN A 154 6.25 -11.24 -2.82
C GLN A 154 5.57 -12.48 -3.39
N LYS A 155 5.80 -13.66 -2.79
CA LYS A 155 5.24 -14.93 -3.28
C LYS A 155 3.71 -14.95 -3.18
N GLU A 156 3.18 -14.51 -2.06
CA GLU A 156 1.75 -14.43 -1.79
C GLU A 156 1.08 -13.42 -2.73
N CYS A 157 1.67 -12.25 -2.93
CA CYS A 157 1.16 -11.24 -3.86
C CYS A 157 1.17 -11.72 -5.30
N ALA A 158 2.24 -12.37 -5.75
CA ALA A 158 2.33 -12.92 -7.10
C ALA A 158 1.33 -14.08 -7.32
N ALA A 159 1.15 -14.95 -6.32
CA ALA A 159 0.27 -16.12 -6.43
C ALA A 159 -1.19 -15.72 -6.70
N VAL A 160 -1.71 -14.68 -6.03
CA VAL A 160 -3.08 -14.20 -6.24
C VAL A 160 -3.29 -13.69 -7.67
N LEU A 161 -2.32 -12.96 -8.22
CA LEU A 161 -2.36 -12.48 -9.60
C LEU A 161 -2.26 -13.63 -10.61
N GLN A 162 -1.35 -14.57 -10.39
CA GLN A 162 -1.16 -15.73 -11.27
C GLN A 162 -2.41 -16.61 -11.36
N ASP A 163 -3.03 -16.91 -10.23
CA ASP A 163 -4.27 -17.69 -10.17
C ASP A 163 -5.41 -17.00 -10.90
N PHE A 164 -5.59 -15.70 -10.68
CA PHE A 164 -6.61 -14.90 -11.37
C PHE A 164 -6.45 -14.96 -12.88
N PHE A 165 -5.26 -14.70 -13.40
CA PHE A 165 -5.03 -14.70 -14.84
C PHE A 165 -5.07 -16.11 -15.45
N ALA A 166 -4.70 -17.16 -14.71
CA ALA A 166 -4.87 -18.54 -15.15
C ALA A 166 -6.35 -18.85 -15.38
N LYS A 167 -7.20 -18.60 -14.38
CA LYS A 167 -8.65 -18.82 -14.48
C LYS A 167 -9.30 -17.97 -15.57
N ARG A 168 -8.84 -16.74 -15.77
CA ARG A 168 -9.38 -15.87 -16.82
C ARG A 168 -9.03 -16.39 -18.22
N ARG A 169 -7.84 -16.96 -18.43
CA ARG A 169 -7.47 -17.64 -19.68
C ARG A 169 -8.31 -18.88 -19.93
N GLU A 170 -8.54 -19.70 -18.92
CA GLU A 170 -9.39 -20.91 -19.03
C GLU A 170 -10.82 -20.54 -19.44
N ARG A 171 -11.43 -19.53 -18.81
CA ARG A 171 -12.76 -19.04 -19.19
C ARG A 171 -12.83 -18.57 -20.65
N ASN A 172 -11.81 -17.84 -21.12
CA ASN A 172 -11.76 -17.31 -22.48
C ASN A 172 -11.44 -18.39 -23.54
N SER A 173 -10.93 -19.55 -23.15
CA SER A 173 -10.63 -20.67 -24.07
C SER A 173 -11.77 -21.68 -24.23
N MET A 174 -12.85 -21.56 -23.45
CA MET A 174 -14.04 -22.40 -23.60
C MET A 174 -14.86 -21.91 -24.81
N PRO A 175 -15.16 -22.76 -25.80
CA PRO A 175 -16.06 -22.41 -26.89
C PRO A 175 -17.46 -22.16 -26.33
N SER A 176 -18.10 -21.09 -26.77
CA SER A 176 -19.50 -20.76 -26.51
C SER A 176 -20.48 -21.74 -27.17
#